data_be7d78c7632dc6c5dd8de7a2c42eeb85
#
_entry.id   be7d78c7632dc6c5dd8de7a2c42eeb85
#
_cell.length_a   1.000
_cell.length_b   1.000
_cell.length_c   1.000
_cell.angle_alpha   90.00
_cell.angle_beta   90.00
_cell.angle_gamma   90.00
#
_symmetry.space_group_name_H-M   'P 1'
#
loop_
_entity.id
_entity.type
_entity.pdbx_description
1 polymer ?
#
loop_
_entity_poly.entity_id
_entity_poly.type
_entity_poly.pdbx_seq_one_letter_code
_entity_poly.pdbx_strand_id
1 'polypeptide(L)'
;YVDDGSGDATPHCLAEALARYPRLRVLVHPERYGQSAALLTGFRAARGEWVATLDGDGQNDPADIPRLLAARDGAARADLQLISGFRKNRQDSRLKRIAARIANGVRSTLLADATPDTGCGLKLIARAACLELPAFDHMHRFLPALVQRNGGATICVEVNHRPRTRGFSNYGVADRLWIGIVDLAGVLWLKRRALRPEARELQRP
;
A
#
# COMPACT_ATOMS: atom_id res chain seq x y z
N TYR A 1 -10.42 10.18 -3.11
CA TYR A 1 -10.58 9.69 -1.73
C TYR A 1 -11.53 8.52 -1.70
N VAL A 2 -11.21 7.48 -0.91
CA VAL A 2 -12.13 6.36 -0.66
C VAL A 2 -12.51 6.39 0.82
N ASP A 3 -13.79 6.57 1.08
CA ASP A 3 -14.37 6.50 2.42
C ASP A 3 -14.94 5.11 2.65
N ASP A 4 -14.38 4.41 3.62
CA ASP A 4 -14.72 3.02 3.94
C ASP A 4 -15.85 2.95 5.00
N GLY A 5 -16.99 3.58 4.69
CA GLY A 5 -18.16 3.57 5.54
C GLY A 5 -17.95 4.28 6.87
N SER A 6 -17.42 5.51 6.84
CA SER A 6 -17.21 6.31 8.06
C SER A 6 -18.53 6.72 8.71
N GLY A 7 -18.64 6.47 10.02
CA GLY A 7 -19.81 6.86 10.83
C GLY A 7 -19.64 8.17 11.63
N ASP A 8 -18.54 8.89 11.37
CA ASP A 8 -18.22 10.17 12.04
C ASP A 8 -18.49 11.38 11.11
N ALA A 9 -17.83 12.52 11.36
CA ALA A 9 -17.95 13.72 10.53
C ALA A 9 -17.26 13.62 9.16
N THR A 10 -16.59 12.52 8.81
CA THR A 10 -15.85 12.36 7.56
C THR A 10 -16.70 12.61 6.32
N PRO A 11 -17.92 12.06 6.17
CA PRO A 11 -18.78 12.32 5.00
C PRO A 11 -19.11 13.79 4.82
N HIS A 12 -19.36 14.53 5.92
CA HIS A 12 -19.64 15.96 5.87
C HIS A 12 -18.40 16.75 5.40
N CYS A 13 -17.24 16.49 5.97
CA CYS A 13 -15.98 17.11 5.55
C CYS A 13 -15.65 16.83 4.07
N LEU A 14 -15.96 15.62 3.59
CA LEU A 14 -15.74 15.25 2.20
C LEU A 14 -16.70 15.98 1.25
N ALA A 15 -17.96 16.18 1.67
CA ALA A 15 -18.93 16.97 0.89
C ALA A 15 -18.49 18.44 0.74
N GLU A 16 -18.01 19.06 1.82
CA GLU A 16 -17.42 20.41 1.77
C GLU A 16 -16.18 20.46 0.88
N ALA A 17 -15.31 19.43 0.98
CA ALA A 17 -14.11 19.34 0.16
C ALA A 17 -14.45 19.20 -1.34
N LEU A 18 -15.47 18.43 -1.70
CA LEU A 18 -15.96 18.30 -3.08
C LEU A 18 -16.38 19.64 -3.68
N ALA A 19 -17.06 20.50 -2.91
CA ALA A 19 -17.44 21.83 -3.35
C ALA A 19 -16.23 22.74 -3.60
N ARG A 20 -15.14 22.56 -2.81
CA ARG A 20 -13.95 23.39 -2.86
C ARG A 20 -12.91 22.94 -3.87
N TYR A 21 -12.80 21.63 -4.12
CA TYR A 21 -11.73 21.03 -4.94
C TYR A 21 -12.30 20.30 -6.16
N PRO A 22 -12.39 20.94 -7.34
CA PRO A 22 -13.01 20.35 -8.54
C PRO A 22 -12.37 19.06 -9.04
N ARG A 23 -11.12 18.80 -8.69
CA ARG A 23 -10.40 17.57 -9.07
C ARG A 23 -10.58 16.42 -8.06
N LEU A 24 -11.16 16.72 -6.90
CA LEU A 24 -11.46 15.69 -5.90
C LEU A 24 -12.52 14.76 -6.41
N ARG A 25 -12.32 13.48 -6.22
CA ARG A 25 -13.33 12.43 -6.42
C ARG A 25 -13.43 11.65 -5.12
N VAL A 26 -14.64 11.45 -4.66
CA VAL A 26 -14.93 10.68 -3.45
C VAL A 26 -15.70 9.43 -3.84
N LEU A 27 -15.23 8.28 -3.38
CA LEU A 27 -15.89 6.99 -3.48
C LEU A 27 -16.27 6.57 -2.08
N VAL A 28 -17.49 6.12 -1.88
CA VAL A 28 -18.02 5.77 -0.55
C VAL A 28 -18.46 4.32 -0.57
N HIS A 29 -17.97 3.55 0.40
CA HIS A 29 -18.50 2.21 0.66
C HIS A 29 -19.73 2.31 1.55
N PRO A 30 -20.79 1.51 1.30
CA PRO A 30 -22.01 1.54 2.12
C PRO A 30 -21.78 1.07 3.56
N GLU A 31 -20.75 0.29 3.78
CA GLU A 31 -20.30 -0.21 5.08
C GLU A 31 -18.77 -0.39 5.09
N ARG A 32 -18.20 -0.74 6.23
CA ARG A 32 -16.78 -0.90 6.41
C ARG A 32 -16.26 -2.24 5.87
N TYR A 33 -15.48 -2.20 4.80
CA TYR A 33 -14.83 -3.38 4.17
C TYR A 33 -13.34 -3.50 4.48
N GLY A 34 -12.73 -2.50 5.11
CA GLY A 34 -11.33 -2.47 5.50
C GLY A 34 -10.39 -1.84 4.49
N GLN A 35 -9.17 -1.54 4.94
CA GLN A 35 -8.18 -0.78 4.19
C GLN A 35 -7.82 -1.41 2.83
N SER A 36 -7.78 -2.74 2.75
CA SER A 36 -7.47 -3.44 1.50
C SER A 36 -8.55 -3.24 0.44
N ALA A 37 -9.83 -3.29 0.84
CA ALA A 37 -10.95 -3.02 -0.05
C ALA A 37 -10.95 -1.55 -0.52
N ALA A 38 -10.70 -0.61 0.39
CA ALA A 38 -10.58 0.81 0.05
C ALA A 38 -9.46 1.06 -0.98
N LEU A 39 -8.29 0.44 -0.80
CA LEU A 39 -7.19 0.53 -1.77
C LEU A 39 -7.55 -0.07 -3.13
N LEU A 40 -8.18 -1.25 -3.17
CA LEU A 40 -8.64 -1.85 -4.43
C LEU A 40 -9.65 -0.98 -5.17
N THR A 41 -10.60 -0.39 -4.44
CA THR A 41 -11.55 0.57 -5.00
C THR A 41 -10.82 1.79 -5.58
N GLY A 42 -9.86 2.33 -4.84
CA GLY A 42 -9.02 3.44 -5.30
C GLY A 42 -8.20 3.09 -6.54
N PHE A 43 -7.55 1.92 -6.58
CA PHE A 43 -6.75 1.46 -7.72
C PHE A 43 -7.60 1.32 -9.00
N ARG A 44 -8.78 0.74 -8.89
CA ARG A 44 -9.72 0.61 -10.03
C ARG A 44 -10.21 1.96 -10.54
N ALA A 45 -10.43 2.91 -9.63
CA ALA A 45 -10.91 4.25 -9.96
C ALA A 45 -9.82 5.21 -10.43
N ALA A 46 -8.54 4.93 -10.17
CA ALA A 46 -7.42 5.74 -10.58
C ALA A 46 -7.28 5.79 -12.10
N ARG A 47 -6.84 6.94 -12.63
CA ARG A 47 -6.72 7.20 -14.09
C ARG A 47 -5.27 7.44 -14.53
N GLY A 48 -4.39 7.81 -13.60
CA GLY A 48 -2.98 8.04 -13.89
C GLY A 48 -2.22 6.74 -14.12
N GLU A 49 -1.11 6.79 -14.83
CA GLU A 49 -0.22 5.65 -15.03
C GLU A 49 0.41 5.17 -13.72
N TRP A 50 0.62 6.09 -12.79
CA TRP A 50 1.11 5.84 -11.46
C TRP A 50 0.10 6.30 -10.40
N VAL A 51 -0.04 5.53 -9.36
CA VAL A 51 -0.97 5.77 -8.25
C VAL A 51 -0.17 5.98 -6.97
N ALA A 52 -0.29 7.16 -6.38
CA ALA A 52 0.22 7.43 -5.04
C ALA A 52 -0.86 7.09 -4.01
N THR A 53 -0.51 6.30 -3.00
CA THR A 53 -1.40 5.96 -1.87
C THR A 53 -1.01 6.75 -0.64
N LEU A 54 -1.99 7.15 0.16
CA LEU A 54 -1.80 7.78 1.47
C LEU A 54 -2.91 7.29 2.41
N ASP A 55 -2.56 7.12 3.69
CA ASP A 55 -3.57 6.90 4.72
C ASP A 55 -4.27 8.21 5.06
N GLY A 56 -5.59 8.17 5.30
CA GLY A 56 -6.41 9.35 5.61
C GLY A 56 -6.23 9.91 7.03
N ASP A 57 -5.29 9.39 7.82
CA ASP A 57 -5.05 9.78 9.22
C ASP A 57 -4.05 10.94 9.39
N GLY A 58 -3.57 11.49 8.28
CA GLY A 58 -2.64 12.63 8.24
C GLY A 58 -1.19 12.29 8.63
N GLN A 59 -0.85 11.03 8.89
CA GLN A 59 0.50 10.63 9.26
C GLN A 59 1.48 10.62 8.07
N ASN A 60 0.99 10.39 6.86
CA ASN A 60 1.79 10.51 5.65
C ASN A 60 1.88 11.98 5.20
N ASP A 61 3.06 12.42 4.81
CA ASP A 61 3.25 13.75 4.25
C ASP A 61 3.10 13.72 2.72
N PRO A 62 2.06 14.37 2.14
CA PRO A 62 1.92 14.48 0.69
C PRO A 62 3.10 15.17 0.00
N ALA A 63 3.86 16.01 0.73
CA ALA A 63 5.05 16.68 0.21
C ALA A 63 6.20 15.71 -0.13
N ASP A 64 6.13 14.45 0.31
CA ASP A 64 7.10 13.41 -0.07
C ASP A 64 6.77 12.75 -1.42
N ILE A 65 5.57 12.96 -2.00
CA ILE A 65 5.20 12.37 -3.30
C ILE A 65 6.20 12.76 -4.42
N PRO A 66 6.61 14.03 -4.57
CA PRO A 66 7.63 14.40 -5.55
C PRO A 66 8.95 13.64 -5.40
N ARG A 67 9.33 13.29 -4.16
CA ARG A 67 10.52 12.50 -3.87
C ARG A 67 10.41 11.05 -4.39
N LEU A 68 9.23 10.44 -4.25
CA LEU A 68 8.96 9.12 -4.83
C LEU A 68 8.97 9.17 -6.37
N LEU A 69 8.40 10.23 -6.96
CA LEU A 69 8.44 10.45 -8.41
C LEU A 69 9.87 10.62 -8.91
N ALA A 70 10.69 11.43 -8.24
CA ALA A 70 12.10 11.60 -8.59
C ALA A 70 12.87 10.27 -8.50
N ALA A 71 12.59 9.44 -7.49
CA ALA A 71 13.19 8.12 -7.35
C ALA A 71 12.76 7.15 -8.47
N ARG A 72 11.52 7.26 -8.95
CA ARG A 72 11.04 6.54 -10.14
C ARG A 72 11.83 6.95 -11.38
N ASP A 73 11.92 8.27 -11.60
CA ASP A 73 12.53 8.82 -12.83
C ASP A 73 14.06 8.58 -12.87
N GLY A 74 14.71 8.55 -11.69
CA GLY A 74 16.14 8.26 -11.58
C GLY A 74 16.48 6.76 -11.57
N ALA A 75 15.50 5.88 -11.51
CA ALA A 75 15.75 4.45 -11.47
C ALA A 75 16.00 3.89 -12.88
N ALA A 76 17.22 3.38 -13.13
CA ALA A 76 17.58 2.72 -14.38
C ALA A 76 16.99 1.29 -14.49
N ARG A 77 15.67 1.12 -14.20
CA ARG A 77 14.99 -0.18 -14.17
C ARG A 77 13.66 -0.11 -14.89
N ALA A 78 13.57 -0.78 -16.02
CA ALA A 78 12.32 -0.86 -16.81
C ALA A 78 11.22 -1.67 -16.12
N ASP A 79 11.59 -2.60 -15.23
CA ASP A 79 10.68 -3.46 -14.46
C ASP A 79 10.20 -2.83 -13.14
N LEU A 80 10.57 -1.57 -12.85
CA LEU A 80 10.15 -0.87 -11.63
C LEU A 80 8.64 -0.61 -11.65
N GLN A 81 7.93 -1.15 -10.65
CA GLN A 81 6.49 -1.02 -10.54
C GLN A 81 6.01 -0.49 -9.18
N LEU A 82 6.90 -0.48 -8.17
CA LEU A 82 6.56 0.03 -6.84
C LEU A 82 7.71 0.80 -6.22
N ILE A 83 7.41 1.99 -5.72
CA ILE A 83 8.27 2.75 -4.82
C ILE A 83 7.57 2.81 -3.46
N SER A 84 8.13 2.18 -2.44
CA SER A 84 7.57 2.13 -1.09
C SER A 84 8.25 3.16 -0.20
N GLY A 85 7.47 4.04 0.41
CA GLY A 85 7.98 4.88 1.49
C GLY A 85 8.42 4.02 2.69
N PHE A 86 9.47 4.42 3.41
CA PHE A 86 9.81 3.86 4.71
C PHE A 86 10.13 4.97 5.71
N ARG A 87 9.69 4.75 6.96
CA ARG A 87 9.82 5.72 8.05
C ARG A 87 11.03 5.39 8.91
N LYS A 88 12.08 6.20 8.85
CA LYS A 88 13.31 5.97 9.62
C LYS A 88 13.12 6.21 11.12
N ASN A 89 12.42 7.27 11.47
CA ASN A 89 12.23 7.71 12.85
C ASN A 89 10.79 7.47 13.34
N ARG A 90 10.42 6.20 13.58
CA ARG A 90 9.12 5.89 14.17
C ARG A 90 9.11 6.29 15.66
N GLN A 91 8.14 7.10 16.06
CA GLN A 91 7.92 7.52 17.45
C GLN A 91 7.19 6.44 18.28
N ASP A 92 7.52 5.16 18.07
CA ASP A 92 6.97 4.05 18.83
C ASP A 92 7.82 3.76 20.07
N SER A 93 7.21 3.16 21.10
CA SER A 93 7.96 2.66 22.27
C SER A 93 9.06 1.68 21.86
N ARG A 94 10.14 1.59 22.63
CA ARG A 94 11.29 0.71 22.35
C ARG A 94 10.86 -0.74 22.12
N LEU A 95 9.94 -1.27 22.93
CA LEU A 95 9.40 -2.63 22.79
C LEU A 95 8.65 -2.83 21.47
N LYS A 96 7.78 -1.90 21.09
CA LYS A 96 7.04 -1.97 19.82
C LYS A 96 7.99 -1.89 18.62
N ARG A 97 9.07 -1.08 18.71
CA ARG A 97 10.08 -1.01 17.64
C ARG A 97 10.85 -2.32 17.47
N ILE A 98 11.24 -2.97 18.56
CA ILE A 98 11.95 -4.26 18.51
C ILE A 98 11.04 -5.33 17.94
N ALA A 99 9.82 -5.47 18.43
CA ALA A 99 8.86 -6.44 17.93
C ALA A 99 8.56 -6.22 16.43
N ALA A 100 8.35 -4.97 16.00
CA ALA A 100 8.14 -4.64 14.59
C ALA A 100 9.37 -4.96 13.73
N ARG A 101 10.58 -4.72 14.24
CA ARG A 101 11.83 -5.04 13.53
C ARG A 101 12.01 -6.54 13.34
N ILE A 102 11.74 -7.35 14.38
CA ILE A 102 11.78 -8.81 14.30
C ILE A 102 10.72 -9.32 13.31
N ALA A 103 9.48 -8.89 13.43
CA ALA A 103 8.39 -9.29 12.55
C ALA A 103 8.68 -8.90 11.08
N ASN A 104 9.17 -7.69 10.83
CA ASN A 104 9.57 -7.26 9.50
C ASN A 104 10.78 -8.04 8.97
N GLY A 105 11.76 -8.37 9.82
CA GLY A 105 12.91 -9.19 9.45
C GLY A 105 12.49 -10.60 9.01
N VAL A 106 11.68 -11.28 9.81
CA VAL A 106 11.13 -12.61 9.48
C VAL A 106 10.34 -12.55 8.17
N ARG A 107 9.42 -11.59 8.04
CA ARG A 107 8.63 -11.41 6.83
C ARG A 107 9.51 -11.13 5.60
N SER A 108 10.45 -10.19 5.71
CA SER A 108 11.34 -9.81 4.61
C SER A 108 12.21 -10.97 4.14
N THR A 109 12.72 -11.79 5.08
CA THR A 109 13.50 -12.99 4.75
C THR A 109 12.63 -14.03 4.03
N LEU A 110 11.43 -14.31 4.56
CA LEU A 110 10.53 -15.30 3.99
C LEU A 110 9.97 -14.86 2.62
N LEU A 111 9.62 -13.60 2.46
CA LEU A 111 9.08 -13.06 1.22
C LEU A 111 10.16 -12.58 0.26
N ALA A 112 11.41 -12.46 0.68
CA ALA A 112 12.52 -11.90 -0.11
C ALA A 112 12.16 -10.54 -0.76
N ASP A 113 11.42 -9.67 -0.02
CA ASP A 113 10.93 -8.41 -0.56
C ASP A 113 11.78 -7.19 -0.20
N ALA A 114 12.80 -7.36 0.65
CA ALA A 114 13.75 -6.33 1.07
C ALA A 114 13.12 -5.00 1.54
N THR A 115 11.85 -5.02 1.97
CA THR A 115 11.12 -3.81 2.36
C THR A 115 11.19 -3.59 3.86
N PRO A 116 11.84 -2.51 4.34
CA PRO A 116 12.05 -2.27 5.76
C PRO A 116 10.79 -1.85 6.53
N ASP A 117 9.82 -1.23 5.86
CA ASP A 117 8.58 -0.74 6.47
C ASP A 117 7.38 -0.92 5.53
N THR A 118 6.77 -2.08 5.55
CA THR A 118 5.56 -2.36 4.73
C THR A 118 4.31 -1.66 5.24
N GLY A 119 4.32 -1.23 6.51
CA GLY A 119 3.21 -0.50 7.12
C GLY A 119 3.15 0.99 6.76
N CYS A 120 4.07 1.50 5.96
CA CYS A 120 3.98 2.87 5.46
C CYS A 120 2.87 2.96 4.40
N GLY A 121 1.88 3.84 4.60
CA GLY A 121 0.78 4.05 3.65
C GLY A 121 1.20 4.77 2.38
N LEU A 122 2.30 5.55 2.44
CA LEU A 122 2.79 6.28 1.27
C LEU A 122 3.57 5.35 0.33
N LYS A 123 2.98 5.07 -0.81
CA LYS A 123 3.56 4.27 -1.89
C LYS A 123 3.23 4.88 -3.23
N LEU A 124 4.09 4.70 -4.20
CA LEU A 124 3.85 5.04 -5.60
C LEU A 124 3.93 3.75 -6.42
N ILE A 125 2.82 3.37 -7.06
CA ILE A 125 2.64 2.06 -7.70
C ILE A 125 2.20 2.28 -9.14
N ALA A 126 2.76 1.55 -10.10
CA ALA A 126 2.27 1.53 -11.48
C ALA A 126 0.82 1.03 -11.50
N ARG A 127 -0.08 1.75 -12.16
CA ARG A 127 -1.50 1.40 -12.20
C ARG A 127 -1.74 0.00 -12.78
N ALA A 128 -1.00 -0.39 -13.80
CA ALA A 128 -1.08 -1.74 -14.36
C ALA A 128 -0.81 -2.79 -13.28
N ALA A 129 0.26 -2.62 -12.49
CA ALA A 129 0.57 -3.51 -11.37
C ALA A 129 -0.55 -3.54 -10.31
N CYS A 130 -1.16 -2.38 -10.00
CA CYS A 130 -2.28 -2.32 -9.05
C CYS A 130 -3.46 -3.21 -9.47
N LEU A 131 -3.77 -3.25 -10.76
CA LEU A 131 -4.92 -3.99 -11.31
C LEU A 131 -4.68 -5.51 -11.36
N GLU A 132 -3.42 -5.94 -11.34
CA GLU A 132 -3.02 -7.36 -11.34
C GLU A 132 -2.82 -7.94 -9.94
N LEU A 133 -2.97 -7.12 -8.89
CA LEU A 133 -2.82 -7.59 -7.52
C LEU A 133 -3.95 -8.57 -7.15
N PRO A 134 -3.63 -9.70 -6.49
CA PRO A 134 -4.65 -10.59 -5.94
C PRO A 134 -5.42 -9.88 -4.82
N ALA A 135 -6.75 -9.94 -4.91
CA ALA A 135 -7.64 -9.31 -3.93
C ALA A 135 -7.86 -10.23 -2.73
N PHE A 136 -7.38 -9.84 -1.55
CA PHE A 136 -7.65 -10.49 -0.27
C PHE A 136 -7.51 -9.48 0.87
N ASP A 137 -8.11 -9.78 2.02
CA ASP A 137 -7.98 -8.89 3.17
C ASP A 137 -6.52 -8.81 3.65
N HIS A 138 -6.11 -7.65 4.17
CA HIS A 138 -4.73 -7.32 4.58
C HIS A 138 -3.67 -7.31 3.45
N MET A 139 -4.04 -7.45 2.17
CA MET A 139 -3.08 -7.42 1.05
C MET A 139 -2.20 -6.17 1.05
N HIS A 140 -2.69 -5.06 1.59
CA HIS A 140 -1.96 -3.78 1.68
C HIS A 140 -0.61 -3.90 2.42
N ARG A 141 -0.46 -4.89 3.30
CA ARG A 141 0.79 -5.18 4.04
C ARG A 141 1.84 -5.88 3.19
N PHE A 142 1.44 -6.46 2.06
CA PHE A 142 2.27 -7.32 1.22
C PHE A 142 2.48 -6.78 -0.19
N LEU A 143 2.09 -5.55 -0.48
CA LEU A 143 2.18 -4.95 -1.82
C LEU A 143 3.55 -5.14 -2.48
N PRO A 144 4.71 -4.92 -1.79
CA PRO A 144 6.01 -5.18 -2.39
C PRO A 144 6.20 -6.63 -2.84
N ALA A 145 5.85 -7.59 -1.97
CA ALA A 145 5.96 -9.01 -2.28
C ALA A 145 5.04 -9.46 -3.42
N LEU A 146 3.84 -8.87 -3.49
CA LEU A 146 2.85 -9.16 -4.53
C LEU A 146 3.25 -8.59 -5.89
N VAL A 147 3.79 -7.36 -5.92
CA VAL A 147 4.35 -6.77 -7.15
C VAL A 147 5.53 -7.60 -7.65
N GLN A 148 6.45 -7.99 -6.77
CA GLN A 148 7.58 -8.86 -7.14
C GLN A 148 7.12 -10.25 -7.63
N ARG A 149 6.05 -10.79 -7.04
CA ARG A 149 5.43 -12.04 -7.51
C ARG A 149 5.05 -11.95 -8.98
N ASN A 150 4.53 -10.80 -9.43
CA ASN A 150 4.13 -10.57 -10.81
C ASN A 150 5.30 -10.16 -11.74
N GLY A 151 6.54 -10.09 -11.22
CA GLY A 151 7.75 -9.78 -11.99
C GLY A 151 8.18 -8.32 -11.90
N GLY A 152 7.44 -7.47 -11.18
CA GLY A 152 7.80 -6.08 -10.99
C GLY A 152 8.92 -5.89 -9.95
N ALA A 153 9.73 -4.86 -10.14
CA ALA A 153 10.72 -4.42 -9.16
C ALA A 153 10.13 -3.45 -8.14
N THR A 154 10.75 -3.44 -6.96
CA THR A 154 10.41 -2.54 -5.86
C THR A 154 11.65 -1.83 -5.36
N ILE A 155 11.55 -0.53 -5.09
CA ILE A 155 12.58 0.24 -4.37
C ILE A 155 11.96 0.92 -3.16
N CYS A 156 12.81 1.33 -2.19
CA CYS A 156 12.37 2.00 -0.97
C CYS A 156 12.97 3.41 -0.88
N VAL A 157 12.15 4.37 -0.46
CA VAL A 157 12.52 5.78 -0.30
C VAL A 157 12.19 6.24 1.11
N GLU A 158 13.12 6.91 1.78
CA GLU A 158 12.86 7.50 3.09
C GLU A 158 11.83 8.61 2.98
N VAL A 159 10.80 8.57 3.85
CA VAL A 159 9.73 9.55 3.89
C VAL A 159 9.51 10.08 5.31
N ASN A 160 8.95 11.27 5.38
CA ASN A 160 8.58 11.89 6.66
C ASN A 160 7.41 11.15 7.31
N HIS A 161 7.37 11.22 8.62
CA HIS A 161 6.27 10.68 9.41
C HIS A 161 5.79 11.72 10.41
N ARG A 162 4.52 12.10 10.26
CA ARG A 162 3.87 13.05 11.16
C ARG A 162 3.26 12.32 12.34
N PRO A 163 3.20 12.94 13.53
CA PRO A 163 2.44 12.38 14.64
C PRO A 163 0.95 12.31 14.27
N ARG A 164 0.28 11.25 14.73
CA ARG A 164 -1.18 11.12 14.55
C ARG A 164 -1.89 12.22 15.34
N THR A 165 -2.71 13.00 14.69
CA THR A 165 -3.47 14.10 15.30
C THR A 165 -4.90 13.72 15.66
N ARG A 166 -5.48 12.67 15.06
CA ARG A 166 -6.87 12.21 15.27
C ARG A 166 -7.00 10.69 15.17
N GLY A 167 -8.02 10.13 15.84
CA GLY A 167 -8.39 8.71 15.78
C GLY A 167 -7.63 7.81 16.74
N PHE A 168 -8.25 6.69 17.11
CA PHE A 168 -7.71 5.64 17.99
C PHE A 168 -7.38 4.38 17.18
N SER A 169 -6.38 3.62 17.63
CA SER A 169 -6.06 2.32 17.04
C SER A 169 -6.96 1.23 17.63
N ASN A 170 -7.87 0.69 16.84
CA ASN A 170 -8.95 -0.22 17.29
C ASN A 170 -8.59 -1.71 17.33
N TYR A 171 -7.32 -2.11 17.36
CA TYR A 171 -6.97 -3.52 17.24
C TYR A 171 -6.13 -4.06 18.40
N GLY A 172 -6.49 -5.25 18.91
CA GLY A 172 -5.70 -6.04 19.87
C GLY A 172 -4.38 -6.55 19.27
N VAL A 173 -3.38 -6.81 20.13
CA VAL A 173 -2.03 -7.23 19.67
C VAL A 173 -2.00 -8.72 19.30
N ALA A 174 -2.71 -9.58 20.03
CA ALA A 174 -2.70 -11.04 19.83
C ALA A 174 -3.40 -11.45 18.52
N ASP A 175 -4.57 -10.85 18.22
CA ASP A 175 -5.33 -11.14 17.00
C ASP A 175 -4.54 -10.74 15.75
N ARG A 176 -3.83 -9.62 15.83
CA ARG A 176 -2.95 -9.15 14.74
C ARG A 176 -1.80 -10.11 14.43
N LEU A 177 -1.26 -10.79 15.44
CA LEU A 177 -0.13 -11.69 15.25
C LEU A 177 -0.57 -12.95 14.50
N TRP A 178 -1.69 -13.57 14.95
CA TRP A 178 -2.21 -14.76 14.31
C TRP A 178 -2.65 -14.52 12.87
N ILE A 179 -3.43 -13.48 12.63
CA ILE A 179 -3.84 -13.07 11.29
C ILE A 179 -2.60 -12.82 10.41
N GLY A 180 -1.58 -12.13 10.95
CA GLY A 180 -0.35 -11.88 10.23
C GLY A 180 0.43 -13.14 9.82
N ILE A 181 0.39 -14.20 10.64
CA ILE A 181 1.02 -15.50 10.32
C ILE A 181 0.25 -16.20 9.20
N VAL A 182 -1.08 -16.25 9.30
CA VAL A 182 -1.94 -16.85 8.26
C VAL A 182 -1.77 -16.13 6.93
N ASP A 183 -1.83 -14.79 6.94
CA ASP A 183 -1.63 -13.97 5.76
C ASP A 183 -0.24 -14.20 5.13
N LEU A 184 0.80 -14.28 5.96
CA LEU A 184 2.17 -14.56 5.50
C LEU A 184 2.28 -15.92 4.82
N ALA A 185 1.67 -16.96 5.40
CA ALA A 185 1.62 -18.30 4.80
C ALA A 185 0.86 -18.28 3.46
N GLY A 186 -0.25 -17.56 3.38
CA GLY A 186 -1.02 -17.37 2.15
C GLY A 186 -0.21 -16.66 1.06
N VAL A 187 0.51 -15.59 1.40
CA VAL A 187 1.36 -14.87 0.45
C VAL A 187 2.55 -15.71 0.00
N LEU A 188 3.16 -16.51 0.88
CA LEU A 188 4.21 -17.45 0.53
C LEU A 188 3.70 -18.50 -0.49
N TRP A 189 2.50 -19.02 -0.26
CA TRP A 189 1.85 -19.95 -1.18
C TRP A 189 1.60 -19.28 -2.54
N LEU A 190 1.04 -18.07 -2.56
CA LEU A 190 0.83 -17.27 -3.77
C LEU A 190 2.13 -17.02 -4.54
N LYS A 191 3.23 -16.69 -3.85
CA LYS A 191 4.54 -16.48 -4.51
C LYS A 191 5.07 -17.74 -5.17
N ARG A 192 4.91 -18.90 -4.54
CA ARG A 192 5.34 -20.19 -5.11
C ARG A 192 4.47 -20.65 -6.29
N ARG A 193 3.27 -20.11 -6.45
CA ARG A 193 2.29 -20.44 -7.49
C ARG A 193 2.09 -19.31 -8.49
N ALA A 194 3.09 -18.42 -8.65
CA ALA A 194 3.01 -17.35 -9.61
C ALA A 194 2.94 -17.89 -11.03
N LEU A 195 1.94 -17.44 -11.82
CA LEU A 195 1.85 -17.65 -13.25
C LEU A 195 2.27 -16.37 -13.95
N ARG A 196 3.16 -16.48 -14.93
CA ARG A 196 3.63 -15.38 -15.76
C ARG A 196 3.58 -15.83 -17.24
N PRO A 197 2.37 -15.96 -17.81
CA PRO A 197 2.24 -16.36 -19.19
C PRO A 197 2.77 -15.24 -20.09
N GLU A 198 3.63 -15.63 -21.05
CA GLU A 198 4.01 -14.76 -22.16
C GLU A 198 3.23 -15.22 -23.39
N ALA A 199 2.52 -14.30 -24.04
CA ALA A 199 1.79 -14.58 -25.26
C ALA A 199 2.34 -13.71 -26.40
N ARG A 200 2.50 -14.31 -27.58
CA ARG A 200 2.85 -13.62 -28.81
C ARG A 200 1.75 -13.86 -29.84
N GLU A 201 1.24 -12.79 -30.41
CA GLU A 201 0.30 -12.89 -31.51
C GLU A 201 1.04 -13.31 -32.80
N LEU A 202 0.55 -14.35 -33.45
CA LEU A 202 1.03 -14.73 -34.76
C LEU A 202 0.37 -13.83 -35.80
N GLN A 203 1.18 -13.04 -36.50
CA GLN A 203 0.69 -12.24 -37.61
C GLN A 203 0.38 -13.19 -38.79
N ARG A 204 -0.73 -12.93 -39.48
CA ARG A 204 -1.03 -13.63 -40.73
C ARG A 204 0.04 -13.26 -41.77
N PRO A 205 0.49 -14.24 -42.59
CA PRO A 205 1.43 -13.99 -43.68
C PRO A 205 0.87 -13.02 -44.70
#